data_61ab2343abf8ff1dbbaa0088b3f48c96
#
_entry.id   61ab2343abf8ff1dbbaa0088b3f48c96
#
_cell.length_a   1.000
_cell.length_b   1.000
_cell.length_c   1.000
_cell.angle_alpha   90.00
_cell.angle_beta   90.00
_cell.angle_gamma   90.00
#
_symmetry.space_group_name_H-M   'P 1'
#
loop_
_entity.id
_entity.type
_entity.pdbx_description
1 polymer ?
#
loop_
_entity_poly.entity_id
_entity_poly.type
_entity_poly.pdbx_seq_one_letter_code
_entity_poly.pdbx_strand_id
1 'polypeptide(L)'
;MRRLTFACELLSNPSILFCDEPTTGLDSFMAESVVQVLSNLAKSGRTVICTIHQPSSQLYLMFDRVMFMAGGKTAFLGSPRDAIQFFEDAGFACPRNFNPADLIIHTLAVMPNEEDKCRQRIEVIYTKFQNSSYGRTLKFGVEKSDEGQRPSERHKTGILTQIGALLERSAIDTWRNPSLTRAKVIQKSIMGLFIGLLYLQSPLTSIGISNLNGALFYLVCELTYSTIFGILNFLPADFPLVSREYHDGLYSVFSYYVARCLSYLPLFTADGLIMLLVSYWMVGFSSSITQVLYACLIAFLIEQSSSACGIMISCISPSLPIAMSTAGPMLTLLSLTGGLYANVGALPSYISWIQYLSWFRYGFEAFAINQWSSVNEQNTTIWTDEKRDSVLSQLSFRAEMFYPDLFIMSAFILIFYTIGYAGLALRVSKAR
;
A
#
# COMPACT_ATOMS: atom_id res chain seq x y z
N MET A 1 -20.44 -2.64 -6.88
CA MET A 1 -19.23 -1.85 -6.75
C MET A 1 -19.38 -0.38 -7.13
N ARG A 2 -19.81 -0.01 -8.35
CA ARG A 2 -19.91 1.41 -8.79
C ARG A 2 -20.74 2.31 -7.87
N ARG A 3 -21.87 1.85 -7.32
CA ARG A 3 -22.65 2.61 -6.34
C ARG A 3 -21.89 2.92 -5.05
N LEU A 4 -21.06 1.98 -4.59
CA LEU A 4 -20.23 2.18 -3.39
C LEU A 4 -19.13 3.21 -3.66
N THR A 5 -18.43 3.11 -4.80
CA THR A 5 -17.43 4.11 -5.20
C THR A 5 -18.04 5.50 -5.25
N PHE A 6 -19.21 5.62 -5.87
CA PHE A 6 -19.96 6.86 -5.95
C PHE A 6 -20.34 7.42 -4.56
N ALA A 7 -20.82 6.55 -3.67
CA ALA A 7 -21.15 6.94 -2.30
C ALA A 7 -19.92 7.41 -1.53
N CYS A 8 -18.76 6.78 -1.73
CA CYS A 8 -17.50 7.21 -1.11
C CYS A 8 -17.06 8.60 -1.58
N GLU A 9 -17.16 8.89 -2.88
CA GLU A 9 -16.81 10.22 -3.40
C GLU A 9 -17.74 11.32 -2.86
N LEU A 10 -19.03 11.00 -2.64
CA LEU A 10 -19.99 11.92 -2.07
C LEU A 10 -19.72 12.27 -0.59
N LEU A 11 -19.04 11.41 0.16
CA LEU A 11 -18.68 11.71 1.55
C LEU A 11 -17.78 12.94 1.65
N SER A 12 -16.98 13.22 0.63
CA SER A 12 -16.15 14.42 0.56
C SER A 12 -16.92 15.70 0.29
N ASN A 13 -18.24 15.61 0.01
CA ASN A 13 -19.14 16.72 -0.29
C ASN A 13 -18.59 17.70 -1.36
N PRO A 14 -18.23 17.22 -2.57
CA PRO A 14 -17.63 18.06 -3.60
C PRO A 14 -18.65 19.04 -4.19
N SER A 15 -18.20 20.26 -4.54
CA SER A 15 -19.01 21.24 -5.26
C SER A 15 -19.21 20.87 -6.74
N ILE A 16 -18.21 20.19 -7.33
CA ILE A 16 -18.22 19.70 -8.70
C ILE A 16 -17.92 18.19 -8.65
N LEU A 17 -18.71 17.39 -9.34
CA LEU A 17 -18.57 15.94 -9.44
C LEU A 17 -18.40 15.53 -10.89
N PHE A 18 -17.30 14.84 -11.21
CA PHE A 18 -17.06 14.23 -12.51
C PHE A 18 -17.35 12.72 -12.43
N CYS A 19 -18.23 12.23 -13.29
CA CYS A 19 -18.58 10.81 -13.33
C CYS A 19 -18.29 10.27 -14.74
N ASP A 20 -17.37 9.35 -14.83
CA ASP A 20 -17.05 8.70 -16.10
C ASP A 20 -17.86 7.41 -16.24
N GLU A 21 -18.76 7.40 -17.25
CA GLU A 21 -19.68 6.31 -17.59
C GLU A 21 -20.38 5.67 -16.36
N PRO A 22 -21.12 6.42 -15.54
CA PRO A 22 -21.73 5.90 -14.31
C PRO A 22 -22.81 4.83 -14.58
N THR A 23 -23.32 4.72 -15.79
CA THR A 23 -24.40 3.81 -16.20
C THR A 23 -23.89 2.55 -16.91
N THR A 24 -22.62 2.47 -17.30
CA THR A 24 -22.09 1.32 -18.06
C THR A 24 -22.13 0.03 -17.23
N GLY A 25 -22.69 -1.03 -17.83
CA GLY A 25 -22.86 -2.34 -17.19
C GLY A 25 -24.01 -2.42 -16.20
N LEU A 26 -24.92 -1.42 -16.22
CA LEU A 26 -26.17 -1.44 -15.47
C LEU A 26 -27.35 -1.72 -16.42
N ASP A 27 -28.39 -2.37 -15.91
CA ASP A 27 -29.67 -2.43 -16.60
C ASP A 27 -30.34 -1.05 -16.65
N SER A 28 -31.36 -0.90 -17.51
CA SER A 28 -32.04 0.40 -17.73
C SER A 28 -32.64 0.97 -16.45
N PHE A 29 -33.20 0.14 -15.58
CA PHE A 29 -33.81 0.58 -14.32
C PHE A 29 -32.75 1.08 -13.33
N MET A 30 -31.66 0.33 -13.21
CA MET A 30 -30.57 0.73 -12.34
C MET A 30 -29.83 1.97 -12.84
N ALA A 31 -29.68 2.11 -14.16
CA ALA A 31 -29.10 3.30 -14.80
C ALA A 31 -29.95 4.54 -14.50
N GLU A 32 -31.27 4.44 -14.65
CA GLU A 32 -32.22 5.51 -14.32
C GLU A 32 -32.15 5.91 -12.84
N SER A 33 -32.10 4.93 -11.93
CA SER A 33 -31.94 5.16 -10.49
C SER A 33 -30.63 5.92 -10.15
N VAL A 34 -29.52 5.59 -10.81
CA VAL A 34 -28.23 6.31 -10.62
C VAL A 34 -28.34 7.74 -11.13
N VAL A 35 -28.88 7.95 -12.34
CA VAL A 35 -29.03 9.28 -12.92
C VAL A 35 -30.02 10.14 -12.09
N GLN A 36 -31.06 9.55 -11.52
CA GLN A 36 -31.96 10.25 -10.60
C GLN A 36 -31.22 10.76 -9.34
N VAL A 37 -30.32 9.95 -8.78
CA VAL A 37 -29.49 10.38 -7.65
C VAL A 37 -28.57 11.54 -8.05
N LEU A 38 -27.95 11.47 -9.24
CA LEU A 38 -27.12 12.54 -9.78
C LEU A 38 -27.92 13.84 -9.99
N SER A 39 -29.11 13.74 -10.55
CA SER A 39 -30.02 14.89 -10.73
C SER A 39 -30.42 15.52 -9.40
N ASN A 40 -30.70 14.71 -8.38
CA ASN A 40 -31.01 15.22 -7.04
C ASN A 40 -29.84 15.96 -6.41
N LEU A 41 -28.60 15.46 -6.64
CA LEU A 41 -27.36 16.13 -6.22
C LEU A 41 -27.17 17.48 -6.92
N ALA A 42 -27.42 17.53 -8.22
CA ALA A 42 -27.37 18.78 -8.98
C ALA A 42 -28.42 19.80 -8.45
N LYS A 43 -29.64 19.37 -8.18
CA LYS A 43 -30.71 20.20 -7.57
C LYS A 43 -30.35 20.70 -6.17
N SER A 44 -29.45 20.03 -5.45
CA SER A 44 -28.94 20.49 -4.15
C SER A 44 -27.85 21.56 -4.25
N GLY A 45 -27.59 22.12 -5.43
CA GLY A 45 -26.65 23.21 -5.68
C GLY A 45 -25.23 22.76 -6.07
N ARG A 46 -25.06 21.49 -6.52
CA ARG A 46 -23.79 20.97 -7.01
C ARG A 46 -23.77 20.94 -8.53
N THR A 47 -22.56 20.97 -9.11
CA THR A 47 -22.38 20.75 -10.55
C THR A 47 -21.98 19.29 -10.77
N VAL A 48 -22.76 18.57 -11.56
CA VAL A 48 -22.48 17.17 -11.93
C VAL A 48 -22.21 17.10 -13.42
N ILE A 49 -21.03 16.61 -13.80
CA ILE A 49 -20.63 16.40 -15.19
C ILE A 49 -20.37 14.90 -15.36
N CYS A 50 -21.15 14.27 -16.28
CA CYS A 50 -20.99 12.84 -16.53
C CYS A 50 -20.86 12.54 -18.02
N THR A 51 -19.99 11.57 -18.34
CA THR A 51 -19.95 10.94 -19.66
C THR A 51 -20.96 9.81 -19.68
N ILE A 52 -21.79 9.71 -20.73
CA ILE A 52 -22.78 8.66 -20.85
C ILE A 52 -22.63 8.03 -22.24
N HIS A 53 -22.54 6.72 -22.26
CA HIS A 53 -22.53 5.94 -23.49
C HIS A 53 -23.93 5.41 -23.76
N GLN A 54 -24.48 5.72 -24.96
CA GLN A 54 -25.79 5.25 -25.45
C GLN A 54 -26.93 5.31 -24.41
N PRO A 55 -27.36 6.53 -23.96
CA PRO A 55 -28.41 6.64 -23.01
C PRO A 55 -29.75 6.24 -23.68
N SER A 56 -30.65 5.60 -22.92
CA SER A 56 -32.05 5.42 -23.39
C SER A 56 -32.74 6.76 -23.62
N SER A 57 -33.79 6.79 -24.41
CA SER A 57 -34.54 8.03 -24.66
C SER A 57 -35.07 8.65 -23.37
N GLN A 58 -35.45 7.85 -22.36
CA GLN A 58 -35.87 8.32 -21.04
C GLN A 58 -34.72 8.96 -20.29
N LEU A 59 -33.55 8.30 -20.23
CA LEU A 59 -32.35 8.83 -19.59
C LEU A 59 -31.90 10.14 -20.24
N TYR A 60 -31.92 10.22 -21.57
CA TYR A 60 -31.55 11.41 -22.33
C TYR A 60 -32.34 12.66 -21.90
N LEU A 61 -33.61 12.52 -21.66
CA LEU A 61 -34.50 13.62 -21.26
C LEU A 61 -34.34 14.01 -19.76
N MET A 62 -33.64 13.23 -18.97
CA MET A 62 -33.39 13.53 -17.54
C MET A 62 -32.27 14.53 -17.32
N PHE A 63 -31.42 14.77 -18.32
CA PHE A 63 -30.30 15.71 -18.20
C PHE A 63 -30.78 17.15 -18.32
N ASP A 64 -30.18 18.05 -17.52
CA ASP A 64 -30.43 19.50 -17.64
C ASP A 64 -29.78 20.07 -18.89
N ARG A 65 -28.54 19.61 -19.18
CA ARG A 65 -27.76 19.99 -20.36
C ARG A 65 -27.06 18.80 -20.94
N VAL A 66 -26.86 18.80 -22.26
CA VAL A 66 -26.11 17.80 -23.01
C VAL A 66 -25.03 18.49 -23.83
N MET A 67 -23.87 17.89 -23.88
CA MET A 67 -22.74 18.32 -24.71
C MET A 67 -22.40 17.21 -25.70
N PHE A 68 -22.46 17.51 -26.99
CA PHE A 68 -22.00 16.62 -28.03
C PHE A 68 -20.69 17.12 -28.61
N MET A 69 -19.73 16.21 -28.72
CA MET A 69 -18.40 16.49 -29.23
C MET A 69 -18.10 15.64 -30.45
N ALA A 70 -17.44 16.21 -31.45
CA ALA A 70 -16.96 15.49 -32.61
C ALA A 70 -15.66 16.13 -33.12
N GLY A 71 -14.65 15.33 -33.48
CA GLY A 71 -13.38 15.81 -34.00
C GLY A 71 -12.65 16.80 -33.05
N GLY A 72 -12.81 16.63 -31.73
CA GLY A 72 -12.22 17.54 -30.71
C GLY A 72 -12.92 18.90 -30.56
N LYS A 73 -14.04 19.10 -31.24
CA LYS A 73 -14.83 20.35 -31.20
C LYS A 73 -16.21 20.11 -30.60
N THR A 74 -16.80 21.13 -29.95
CA THR A 74 -18.18 21.08 -29.44
C THR A 74 -19.16 21.25 -30.59
N ALA A 75 -19.88 20.19 -30.93
CA ALA A 75 -20.91 20.20 -31.95
C ALA A 75 -22.24 20.84 -31.46
N PHE A 76 -22.54 20.66 -30.16
CA PHE A 76 -23.70 21.29 -29.52
C PHE A 76 -23.49 21.31 -28.00
N LEU A 77 -24.05 22.34 -27.33
CA LEU A 77 -24.22 22.41 -25.87
C LEU A 77 -25.53 23.15 -25.57
N GLY A 78 -26.43 22.49 -24.88
CA GLY A 78 -27.74 23.07 -24.54
C GLY A 78 -28.65 22.06 -23.84
N SER A 79 -29.96 22.35 -23.73
CA SER A 79 -30.91 21.36 -23.20
C SER A 79 -31.11 20.18 -24.18
N PRO A 80 -31.49 18.99 -23.70
CA PRO A 80 -31.81 17.85 -24.57
C PRO A 80 -32.84 18.18 -25.66
N ARG A 81 -33.84 19.00 -25.35
CA ARG A 81 -34.85 19.41 -26.29
C ARG A 81 -34.30 20.36 -27.36
N ASP A 82 -33.50 21.33 -26.95
CA ASP A 82 -32.81 22.25 -27.88
C ASP A 82 -31.88 21.53 -28.82
N ALA A 83 -31.21 20.45 -28.34
CA ALA A 83 -30.38 19.63 -29.18
C ALA A 83 -31.17 18.98 -30.32
N ILE A 84 -32.33 18.39 -30.03
CA ILE A 84 -33.18 17.78 -31.04
C ILE A 84 -33.59 18.83 -32.09
N GLN A 85 -34.05 20.00 -31.66
CA GLN A 85 -34.44 21.07 -32.55
C GLN A 85 -33.26 21.58 -33.41
N PHE A 86 -32.09 21.77 -32.79
CA PHE A 86 -30.88 22.22 -33.50
C PHE A 86 -30.46 21.24 -34.63
N PHE A 87 -30.51 19.94 -34.35
CA PHE A 87 -30.16 18.93 -35.37
C PHE A 87 -31.25 18.80 -36.44
N GLU A 88 -32.52 18.98 -36.10
CA GLU A 88 -33.64 19.08 -37.07
C GLU A 88 -33.45 20.27 -37.99
N ASP A 89 -33.19 21.47 -37.46
CA ASP A 89 -32.88 22.68 -38.21
C ASP A 89 -31.61 22.54 -39.07
N ALA A 90 -30.69 21.66 -38.65
CA ALA A 90 -29.49 21.32 -39.42
C ALA A 90 -29.73 20.34 -40.58
N GLY A 91 -30.98 19.84 -40.71
CA GLY A 91 -31.35 18.88 -41.75
C GLY A 91 -31.31 17.41 -41.30
N PHE A 92 -31.20 17.16 -40.00
CA PHE A 92 -31.15 15.82 -39.42
C PHE A 92 -32.33 15.60 -38.47
N ALA A 93 -33.54 15.54 -39.03
CA ALA A 93 -34.77 15.34 -38.24
C ALA A 93 -34.79 13.95 -37.58
N CYS A 94 -35.18 13.91 -36.31
CA CYS A 94 -35.33 12.66 -35.59
C CYS A 94 -36.64 11.94 -35.96
N PRO A 95 -36.60 10.72 -36.51
CA PRO A 95 -37.82 9.96 -36.80
C PRO A 95 -38.63 9.67 -35.52
N ARG A 96 -39.95 9.59 -35.64
CA ARG A 96 -40.80 9.15 -34.52
C ARG A 96 -40.37 7.75 -34.07
N ASN A 97 -40.25 7.53 -32.78
CA ASN A 97 -39.79 6.27 -32.13
C ASN A 97 -38.30 5.95 -32.30
N PHE A 98 -37.46 6.87 -32.73
CA PHE A 98 -36.02 6.71 -32.72
C PHE A 98 -35.41 7.41 -31.49
N ASN A 99 -34.28 6.84 -30.95
CA ASN A 99 -33.60 7.45 -29.85
C ASN A 99 -32.84 8.73 -30.31
N PRO A 100 -33.18 9.93 -29.80
CA PRO A 100 -32.55 11.16 -30.26
C PRO A 100 -31.01 11.18 -30.01
N ALA A 101 -30.54 10.60 -28.90
CA ALA A 101 -29.11 10.54 -28.61
C ALA A 101 -28.37 9.68 -29.64
N ASP A 102 -28.93 8.53 -30.01
CA ASP A 102 -28.31 7.64 -31.00
C ASP A 102 -28.27 8.27 -32.39
N LEU A 103 -29.33 8.98 -32.77
CA LEU A 103 -29.37 9.73 -34.04
C LEU A 103 -28.26 10.78 -34.09
N ILE A 104 -28.13 11.60 -33.05
CA ILE A 104 -27.13 12.66 -32.98
C ILE A 104 -25.71 12.06 -33.00
N ILE A 105 -25.47 11.00 -32.23
CA ILE A 105 -24.16 10.31 -32.20
C ILE A 105 -23.84 9.73 -33.58
N HIS A 106 -24.80 9.08 -34.23
CA HIS A 106 -24.64 8.54 -35.60
C HIS A 106 -24.36 9.64 -36.62
N THR A 107 -25.05 10.79 -36.49
CA THR A 107 -24.82 11.96 -37.35
C THR A 107 -23.43 12.53 -37.20
N LEU A 108 -22.87 12.50 -36.00
CA LEU A 108 -21.55 13.00 -35.67
C LEU A 108 -20.42 11.94 -35.83
N ALA A 109 -20.76 10.68 -36.08
CA ALA A 109 -19.81 9.60 -36.25
C ALA A 109 -19.07 9.71 -37.60
N VAL A 110 -17.78 9.32 -37.58
CA VAL A 110 -16.97 9.18 -38.80
C VAL A 110 -17.01 7.72 -39.23
N MET A 111 -17.63 7.45 -40.39
CA MET A 111 -17.75 6.11 -40.92
C MET A 111 -16.52 5.73 -41.71
N PRO A 112 -16.02 4.49 -41.57
CA PRO A 112 -14.99 3.95 -42.47
C PRO A 112 -15.46 4.03 -43.95
N ASN A 113 -14.58 4.40 -44.84
CA ASN A 113 -14.83 4.61 -46.29
C ASN A 113 -15.57 5.90 -46.69
N GLU A 114 -16.06 6.72 -45.76
CA GLU A 114 -16.70 8.01 -46.02
C GLU A 114 -16.13 9.14 -45.14
N GLU A 115 -14.89 9.04 -44.74
CA GLU A 115 -14.30 9.93 -43.74
C GLU A 115 -14.39 11.41 -44.13
N ASP A 116 -14.07 11.75 -45.39
CA ASP A 116 -14.06 13.14 -45.85
C ASP A 116 -15.47 13.77 -45.82
N LYS A 117 -16.50 13.00 -46.24
CA LYS A 117 -17.88 13.46 -46.20
C LYS A 117 -18.36 13.65 -44.77
N CYS A 118 -17.99 12.73 -43.88
CA CYS A 118 -18.33 12.81 -42.45
C CYS A 118 -17.65 14.02 -41.79
N ARG A 119 -16.38 14.29 -42.07
CA ARG A 119 -15.65 15.45 -41.58
C ARG A 119 -16.25 16.77 -42.09
N GLN A 120 -16.63 16.84 -43.37
CA GLN A 120 -17.31 18.01 -43.91
C GLN A 120 -18.66 18.23 -43.21
N ARG A 121 -19.47 17.20 -43.00
CA ARG A 121 -20.74 17.25 -42.26
C ARG A 121 -20.53 17.81 -40.83
N ILE A 122 -19.55 17.28 -40.12
CA ILE A 122 -19.20 17.73 -38.77
C ILE A 122 -18.81 19.23 -38.78
N GLU A 123 -18.01 19.65 -39.74
CA GLU A 123 -17.59 21.06 -39.85
C GLU A 123 -18.77 22.01 -40.14
N VAL A 124 -19.72 21.58 -40.96
CA VAL A 124 -20.98 22.34 -41.22
C VAL A 124 -21.79 22.45 -39.94
N ILE A 125 -21.98 21.38 -39.20
CA ILE A 125 -22.71 21.37 -37.91
C ILE A 125 -21.97 22.29 -36.88
N TYR A 126 -20.67 22.20 -36.79
CA TYR A 126 -19.88 23.03 -35.90
C TYR A 126 -20.01 24.52 -36.24
N THR A 127 -19.92 24.90 -37.53
CA THR A 127 -20.05 26.27 -37.97
C THR A 127 -21.46 26.81 -37.70
N LYS A 128 -22.49 25.97 -37.92
CA LYS A 128 -23.84 26.30 -37.60
C LYS A 128 -24.07 26.52 -36.10
N PHE A 129 -23.48 25.67 -35.26
CA PHE A 129 -23.51 25.84 -33.80
C PHE A 129 -22.85 27.15 -33.37
N GLN A 130 -21.65 27.44 -33.87
CA GLN A 130 -20.93 28.69 -33.56
C GLN A 130 -21.71 29.97 -33.87
N ASN A 131 -22.49 29.93 -34.96
CA ASN A 131 -23.32 31.07 -35.41
C ASN A 131 -24.71 31.10 -34.76
N SER A 132 -25.12 30.02 -34.07
CA SER A 132 -26.39 29.93 -33.35
C SER A 132 -26.43 30.78 -32.09
N SER A 133 -27.63 31.02 -31.55
CA SER A 133 -27.79 31.64 -30.24
C SER A 133 -27.08 30.83 -29.12
N TYR A 134 -27.11 29.51 -29.22
CA TYR A 134 -26.46 28.59 -28.26
C TYR A 134 -24.95 28.77 -28.23
N GLY A 135 -24.26 28.86 -29.38
CA GLY A 135 -22.81 29.05 -29.47
C GLY A 135 -22.36 30.44 -29.02
N ARG A 136 -23.18 31.48 -29.29
CA ARG A 136 -22.90 32.86 -28.83
C ARG A 136 -22.95 32.94 -27.29
N THR A 137 -23.94 32.36 -26.66
CA THR A 137 -24.11 32.35 -25.21
C THR A 137 -22.91 31.74 -24.51
N LEU A 138 -22.27 30.73 -25.11
CA LEU A 138 -21.03 30.15 -24.61
C LEU A 138 -19.83 31.14 -24.60
N LYS A 139 -19.70 31.94 -25.64
CA LYS A 139 -18.61 32.94 -25.73
C LYS A 139 -18.75 34.07 -24.70
N PHE A 140 -19.96 34.45 -24.36
CA PHE A 140 -20.19 35.50 -23.35
C PHE A 140 -20.17 34.99 -21.91
N GLY A 141 -20.46 33.69 -21.66
CA GLY A 141 -20.47 33.11 -20.32
C GLY A 141 -19.07 32.94 -19.70
N VAL A 142 -17.99 33.16 -20.46
CA VAL A 142 -16.58 33.11 -19.96
C VAL A 142 -16.09 34.48 -19.48
N GLU A 143 -16.87 35.57 -19.67
CA GLU A 143 -16.52 36.87 -19.11
C GLU A 143 -16.75 36.89 -17.59
N LYS A 144 -15.61 36.86 -16.88
CA LYS A 144 -15.43 37.21 -15.47
C LYS A 144 -16.55 36.75 -14.54
N SER A 145 -16.50 35.50 -14.13
CA SER A 145 -16.94 35.20 -12.77
C SER A 145 -16.02 35.99 -11.83
N ASP A 146 -16.58 36.89 -11.04
CA ASP A 146 -15.92 37.48 -9.89
C ASP A 146 -15.09 36.41 -9.15
N GLU A 147 -13.96 36.84 -8.58
CA GLU A 147 -13.09 35.98 -7.77
C GLU A 147 -14.00 35.19 -6.79
N GLY A 148 -14.40 34.00 -7.22
CA GLY A 148 -15.27 33.15 -6.45
C GLY A 148 -14.62 32.93 -5.09
N GLN A 149 -15.40 33.08 -4.03
CA GLN A 149 -14.97 32.77 -2.67
C GLN A 149 -14.20 31.46 -2.72
N ARG A 150 -12.92 31.49 -2.35
CA ARG A 150 -12.11 30.28 -2.22
C ARG A 150 -12.90 29.30 -1.38
N PRO A 151 -13.06 28.04 -1.81
CA PRO A 151 -13.77 27.05 -1.04
C PRO A 151 -13.25 27.10 0.40
N SER A 152 -14.11 27.17 1.40
CA SER A 152 -13.71 27.16 2.79
C SER A 152 -12.78 25.98 3.02
N GLU A 153 -11.62 26.21 3.61
CA GLU A 153 -10.68 25.12 3.92
C GLU A 153 -11.45 24.03 4.68
N ARG A 154 -11.39 22.83 4.14
CA ARG A 154 -12.02 21.67 4.79
C ARG A 154 -11.45 21.53 6.18
N HIS A 155 -12.30 21.44 7.19
CA HIS A 155 -11.90 21.16 8.56
C HIS A 155 -11.21 19.79 8.58
N LYS A 156 -9.89 19.79 8.72
CA LYS A 156 -9.12 18.55 8.86
C LYS A 156 -9.32 18.03 10.29
N THR A 157 -9.74 16.79 10.40
CA THR A 157 -9.83 16.09 11.69
C THR A 157 -8.44 16.02 12.35
N GLY A 158 -8.38 15.99 13.69
CA GLY A 158 -7.10 15.88 14.42
C GLY A 158 -6.31 14.61 14.04
N ILE A 159 -4.99 14.69 14.09
CA ILE A 159 -4.07 13.60 13.69
C ILE A 159 -4.37 12.30 14.45
N LEU A 160 -4.61 12.37 15.76
CA LEU A 160 -4.91 11.19 16.58
C LEU A 160 -6.22 10.51 16.17
N THR A 161 -7.24 11.28 15.81
CA THR A 161 -8.51 10.74 15.30
C THR A 161 -8.32 10.05 13.95
N GLN A 162 -7.49 10.64 13.07
CA GLN A 162 -7.14 10.02 11.79
C GLN A 162 -6.43 8.68 11.99
N ILE A 163 -5.41 8.64 12.89
CA ILE A 163 -4.68 7.41 13.22
C ILE A 163 -5.63 6.36 13.79
N GLY A 164 -6.51 6.73 14.74
CA GLY A 164 -7.49 5.83 15.32
C GLY A 164 -8.43 5.19 14.29
N ALA A 165 -9.01 6.01 13.40
CA ALA A 165 -9.89 5.53 12.33
C ALA A 165 -9.16 4.60 11.33
N LEU A 166 -7.90 4.90 10.99
CA LEU A 166 -7.09 4.08 10.09
C LEU A 166 -6.66 2.77 10.74
N LEU A 167 -6.37 2.77 12.05
CA LEU A 167 -6.10 1.54 12.81
C LEU A 167 -7.34 0.66 12.91
N GLU A 168 -8.50 1.24 13.22
CA GLU A 168 -9.77 0.51 13.24
C GLU A 168 -10.06 -0.13 11.87
N ARG A 169 -9.89 0.62 10.77
CA ARG A 169 -10.02 0.10 9.40
C ARG A 169 -9.09 -1.10 9.17
N SER A 170 -7.82 -0.99 9.56
CA SER A 170 -6.83 -2.06 9.39
C SER A 170 -7.16 -3.29 10.26
N ALA A 171 -7.64 -3.09 11.47
CA ALA A 171 -8.06 -4.19 12.35
C ALA A 171 -9.28 -4.93 11.79
N ILE A 172 -10.28 -4.19 11.28
CA ILE A 172 -11.47 -4.78 10.62
C ILE A 172 -11.06 -5.56 9.38
N ASP A 173 -10.15 -5.03 8.55
CA ASP A 173 -9.65 -5.71 7.36
C ASP A 173 -8.96 -7.03 7.72
N THR A 174 -8.06 -7.02 8.70
CA THR A 174 -7.37 -8.22 9.20
C THR A 174 -8.35 -9.25 9.75
N TRP A 175 -9.37 -8.80 10.48
CA TRP A 175 -10.39 -9.68 11.05
C TRP A 175 -11.28 -10.32 9.98
N ARG A 176 -11.70 -9.52 8.98
CA ARG A 176 -12.57 -10.01 7.89
C ARG A 176 -11.83 -10.84 6.85
N ASN A 177 -10.52 -10.68 6.75
CA ASN A 177 -9.68 -11.43 5.81
C ASN A 177 -8.56 -12.20 6.53
N PRO A 178 -8.89 -13.22 7.34
CA PRO A 178 -7.93 -13.94 8.17
C PRO A 178 -7.01 -14.88 7.38
N SER A 179 -7.17 -15.02 6.07
CA SER A 179 -6.41 -15.96 5.24
C SER A 179 -4.91 -15.74 5.35
N LEU A 180 -4.47 -14.48 5.31
CA LEU A 180 -3.07 -14.10 5.46
C LEU A 180 -2.52 -14.44 6.86
N THR A 181 -3.24 -14.01 7.90
CA THR A 181 -2.84 -14.26 9.29
C THR A 181 -2.73 -15.76 9.56
N ARG A 182 -3.70 -16.55 9.11
CA ARG A 182 -3.68 -18.01 9.24
C ARG A 182 -2.50 -18.63 8.49
N ALA A 183 -2.24 -18.21 7.25
CA ALA A 183 -1.13 -18.71 6.45
C ALA A 183 0.21 -18.42 7.14
N LYS A 184 0.41 -17.22 7.69
CA LYS A 184 1.64 -16.85 8.43
C LYS A 184 1.82 -17.65 9.71
N VAL A 185 0.76 -17.79 10.53
CA VAL A 185 0.83 -18.60 11.77
C VAL A 185 1.15 -20.06 11.46
N ILE A 186 0.52 -20.64 10.44
CA ILE A 186 0.81 -22.02 10.01
C ILE A 186 2.25 -22.14 9.51
N GLN A 187 2.70 -21.24 8.64
CA GLN A 187 4.07 -21.23 8.12
C GLN A 187 5.09 -21.16 9.26
N LYS A 188 4.93 -20.21 10.19
CA LYS A 188 5.86 -20.02 11.32
C LYS A 188 5.84 -21.19 12.30
N SER A 189 4.68 -21.79 12.55
CA SER A 189 4.57 -23.00 13.37
C SER A 189 5.29 -24.20 12.74
N ILE A 190 5.12 -24.39 11.42
CA ILE A 190 5.82 -25.46 10.68
C ILE A 190 7.33 -25.21 10.69
N MET A 191 7.79 -23.99 10.46
CA MET A 191 9.22 -23.65 10.47
C MET A 191 9.82 -23.79 11.87
N GLY A 192 9.11 -23.36 12.92
CA GLY A 192 9.54 -23.57 14.30
C GLY A 192 9.65 -25.05 14.67
N LEU A 193 8.67 -25.86 14.25
CA LEU A 193 8.72 -27.32 14.43
C LEU A 193 9.89 -27.94 13.65
N PHE A 194 10.10 -27.52 12.40
CA PHE A 194 11.19 -28.05 11.57
C PHE A 194 12.57 -27.77 12.18
N ILE A 195 12.80 -26.51 12.61
CA ILE A 195 14.04 -26.15 13.32
C ILE A 195 14.18 -26.95 14.61
N GLY A 196 13.10 -27.05 15.39
CA GLY A 196 13.07 -27.79 16.63
C GLY A 196 13.42 -29.28 16.45
N LEU A 197 12.93 -29.91 15.38
CA LEU A 197 13.25 -31.30 15.05
C LEU A 197 14.69 -31.47 14.52
N LEU A 198 15.17 -30.54 13.69
CA LEU A 198 16.48 -30.60 13.10
C LEU A 198 17.61 -30.51 14.15
N TYR A 199 17.40 -29.69 15.17
CA TYR A 199 18.37 -29.45 16.24
C TYR A 199 17.94 -30.01 17.60
N LEU A 200 17.08 -31.03 17.59
CA LEU A 200 16.43 -31.57 18.80
C LEU A 200 17.47 -31.92 19.89
N GLN A 201 17.33 -31.27 21.07
CA GLN A 201 18.10 -31.52 22.29
C GLN A 201 19.62 -31.66 22.00
N SER A 202 20.18 -30.71 21.25
CA SER A 202 21.59 -30.73 20.85
C SER A 202 22.51 -30.75 22.08
N PRO A 203 23.41 -31.76 22.23
CA PRO A 203 24.29 -31.88 23.40
C PRO A 203 25.35 -30.78 23.41
N LEU A 204 25.90 -30.43 24.59
CA LEU A 204 26.93 -29.40 24.77
C LEU A 204 28.37 -29.93 24.39
N THR A 205 28.44 -30.64 23.26
CA THR A 205 29.71 -31.03 22.62
C THR A 205 30.18 -29.95 21.63
N SER A 206 31.39 -30.04 21.11
CA SER A 206 31.88 -29.09 20.08
C SER A 206 30.96 -29.03 18.84
N ILE A 207 30.45 -30.18 18.40
CA ILE A 207 29.48 -30.27 17.29
C ILE A 207 28.12 -29.68 17.71
N GLY A 208 27.66 -29.99 18.93
CA GLY A 208 26.38 -29.46 19.43
C GLY A 208 26.43 -27.95 19.66
N ILE A 209 27.55 -27.37 20.09
CA ILE A 209 27.76 -25.91 20.16
C ILE A 209 27.62 -25.27 18.78
N SER A 210 28.24 -25.89 17.76
CA SER A 210 28.08 -25.42 16.37
C SER A 210 26.64 -25.51 15.87
N ASN A 211 25.91 -26.59 16.20
CA ASN A 211 24.51 -26.78 15.88
C ASN A 211 23.64 -25.73 16.55
N LEU A 212 23.85 -25.43 17.84
CA LEU A 212 23.11 -24.41 18.58
C LEU A 212 23.36 -23.03 17.99
N ASN A 213 24.57 -22.65 17.64
CA ASN A 213 24.86 -21.41 16.97
C ASN A 213 24.24 -21.35 15.59
N GLY A 214 24.21 -22.45 14.85
CA GLY A 214 23.48 -22.59 13.58
C GLY A 214 21.97 -22.34 13.73
N ALA A 215 21.35 -22.95 14.76
CA ALA A 215 19.95 -22.76 15.07
C ALA A 215 19.61 -21.31 15.42
N LEU A 216 20.42 -20.66 16.27
CA LEU A 216 20.24 -19.25 16.63
C LEU A 216 20.34 -18.33 15.41
N PHE A 217 21.32 -18.54 14.55
CA PHE A 217 21.48 -17.75 13.35
C PHE A 217 20.34 -17.96 12.35
N TYR A 218 19.88 -19.22 12.22
CA TYR A 218 18.75 -19.52 11.36
C TYR A 218 17.47 -18.83 11.84
N LEU A 219 17.25 -18.74 13.17
CA LEU A 219 16.14 -17.94 13.73
C LEU A 219 16.23 -16.48 13.30
N VAL A 220 17.40 -15.86 13.37
CA VAL A 220 17.60 -14.47 12.89
C VAL A 220 17.26 -14.34 11.40
N CYS A 221 17.72 -15.28 10.58
CA CYS A 221 17.44 -15.30 9.15
C CYS A 221 15.93 -15.42 8.88
N GLU A 222 15.26 -16.41 9.47
CA GLU A 222 13.84 -16.67 9.21
C GLU A 222 12.93 -15.52 9.70
N LEU A 223 13.25 -14.95 10.89
CA LEU A 223 12.55 -13.75 11.38
C LEU A 223 12.70 -12.58 10.41
N THR A 224 13.89 -12.42 9.83
CA THR A 224 14.18 -11.32 8.90
C THR A 224 13.53 -11.53 7.52
N TYR A 225 13.83 -12.63 6.85
CA TYR A 225 13.39 -12.88 5.48
C TYR A 225 11.87 -12.93 5.38
N SER A 226 11.23 -13.71 6.24
CA SER A 226 9.76 -13.86 6.24
C SER A 226 9.03 -12.53 6.46
N THR A 227 9.54 -11.68 7.36
CA THR A 227 8.95 -10.38 7.66
C THR A 227 9.10 -9.40 6.51
N ILE A 228 10.31 -9.24 5.96
CA ILE A 228 10.55 -8.30 4.85
C ILE A 228 9.74 -8.70 3.62
N PHE A 229 9.83 -9.95 3.18
CA PHE A 229 9.07 -10.40 1.99
C PHE A 229 7.57 -10.38 2.21
N GLY A 230 7.10 -10.61 3.44
CA GLY A 230 5.72 -10.41 3.80
C GLY A 230 5.25 -8.97 3.55
N ILE A 231 5.98 -7.98 4.04
CA ILE A 231 5.65 -6.56 3.88
C ILE A 231 5.73 -6.11 2.42
N LEU A 232 6.78 -6.54 1.71
CA LEU A 232 6.96 -6.21 0.29
C LEU A 232 5.79 -6.69 -0.56
N ASN A 233 5.17 -7.83 -0.23
CA ASN A 233 4.03 -8.36 -0.96
C ASN A 233 2.71 -7.60 -0.71
N PHE A 234 2.53 -7.01 0.48
CA PHE A 234 1.22 -6.45 0.87
C PHE A 234 1.17 -4.93 0.83
N LEU A 235 2.19 -4.25 1.34
CA LEU A 235 2.16 -2.78 1.48
C LEU A 235 2.03 -2.02 0.15
N PRO A 236 2.69 -2.41 -0.97
CA PRO A 236 2.57 -1.68 -2.22
C PRO A 236 1.17 -1.69 -2.84
N ALA A 237 0.34 -2.69 -2.50
CA ALA A 237 -1.03 -2.79 -2.99
C ALA A 237 -1.93 -1.65 -2.45
N ASP A 238 -1.59 -1.07 -1.31
CA ASP A 238 -2.34 0.03 -0.71
C ASP A 238 -2.04 1.40 -1.36
N PHE A 239 -0.89 1.57 -2.00
CA PHE A 239 -0.44 2.89 -2.45
C PHE A 239 -1.37 3.62 -3.43
N PRO A 240 -2.03 2.96 -4.40
CA PRO A 240 -2.99 3.63 -5.26
C PRO A 240 -4.18 4.21 -4.48
N LEU A 241 -4.67 3.47 -3.47
CA LEU A 241 -5.74 3.91 -2.60
C LEU A 241 -5.30 5.09 -1.73
N VAL A 242 -4.12 4.98 -1.12
CA VAL A 242 -3.53 6.03 -0.27
C VAL A 242 -3.33 7.33 -1.03
N SER A 243 -2.81 7.24 -2.26
CA SER A 243 -2.60 8.41 -3.11
C SER A 243 -3.92 9.12 -3.41
N ARG A 244 -4.96 8.36 -3.77
CA ARG A 244 -6.29 8.92 -4.01
C ARG A 244 -6.88 9.57 -2.76
N GLU A 245 -6.92 8.84 -1.63
CA GLU A 245 -7.49 9.34 -0.38
C GLU A 245 -6.73 10.57 0.17
N TYR A 246 -5.42 10.64 -0.06
CA TYR A 246 -4.61 11.82 0.28
C TYR A 246 -4.99 13.03 -0.58
N HIS A 247 -5.13 12.87 -1.91
CA HIS A 247 -5.54 13.95 -2.80
C HIS A 247 -6.98 14.41 -2.54
N ASP A 248 -7.85 13.51 -2.10
CA ASP A 248 -9.21 13.83 -1.64
C ASP A 248 -9.21 14.57 -0.28
N GLY A 249 -8.03 14.69 0.38
CA GLY A 249 -7.85 15.43 1.61
C GLY A 249 -8.41 14.73 2.86
N LEU A 250 -8.62 13.40 2.82
CA LEU A 250 -9.24 12.64 3.91
C LEU A 250 -8.33 12.54 5.13
N TYR A 251 -7.02 12.34 4.94
CA TYR A 251 -6.03 12.24 6.02
C TYR A 251 -4.62 12.66 5.56
N SER A 252 -3.71 12.82 6.52
CA SER A 252 -2.30 13.13 6.24
C SER A 252 -1.50 11.86 5.93
N VAL A 253 -0.45 11.98 5.11
CA VAL A 253 0.50 10.88 4.86
C VAL A 253 1.07 10.34 6.18
N PHE A 254 1.35 11.23 7.14
CA PHE A 254 1.87 10.87 8.45
C PHE A 254 0.89 9.97 9.23
N SER A 255 -0.40 10.35 9.27
CA SER A 255 -1.44 9.57 9.96
C SER A 255 -1.57 8.16 9.38
N TYR A 256 -1.56 8.03 8.05
CA TYR A 256 -1.57 6.73 7.38
C TYR A 256 -0.32 5.91 7.71
N TYR A 257 0.85 6.52 7.59
CA TYR A 257 2.12 5.83 7.81
C TYR A 257 2.22 5.26 9.22
N VAL A 258 1.94 6.07 10.24
CA VAL A 258 1.96 5.63 11.64
C VAL A 258 0.92 4.54 11.89
N ALA A 259 -0.32 4.73 11.43
CA ALA A 259 -1.36 3.72 11.58
C ALA A 259 -0.97 2.37 10.93
N ARG A 260 -0.33 2.42 9.76
CA ARG A 260 0.10 1.21 9.05
C ARG A 260 1.25 0.50 9.76
N CYS A 261 2.26 1.23 10.22
CA CYS A 261 3.34 0.68 11.03
C CYS A 261 2.80 0.00 12.30
N LEU A 262 1.89 0.67 13.02
CA LEU A 262 1.27 0.13 14.23
C LEU A 262 0.38 -1.10 13.93
N SER A 263 -0.30 -1.15 12.78
CA SER A 263 -1.15 -2.28 12.41
C SER A 263 -0.36 -3.56 12.11
N TYR A 264 0.87 -3.44 11.63
CA TYR A 264 1.74 -4.59 11.38
C TYR A 264 2.41 -5.15 12.64
N LEU A 265 2.59 -4.31 13.66
CA LEU A 265 3.32 -4.65 14.87
C LEU A 265 2.77 -5.92 15.57
N PRO A 266 1.46 -6.06 15.89
CA PRO A 266 0.96 -7.24 16.58
C PRO A 266 1.06 -8.51 15.72
N LEU A 267 0.86 -8.41 14.41
CA LEU A 267 0.86 -9.56 13.51
C LEU A 267 2.26 -10.18 13.41
N PHE A 268 3.27 -9.37 13.09
CA PHE A 268 4.64 -9.85 12.94
C PHE A 268 5.26 -10.25 14.28
N THR A 269 4.95 -9.54 15.38
CA THR A 269 5.42 -9.94 16.71
C THR A 269 4.84 -11.29 17.14
N ALA A 270 3.56 -11.54 16.87
CA ALA A 270 2.93 -12.79 17.27
C ALA A 270 3.47 -13.99 16.48
N ASP A 271 3.62 -13.86 15.15
CA ASP A 271 4.10 -14.97 14.31
C ASP A 271 5.55 -15.34 14.60
N GLY A 272 6.42 -14.37 14.88
CA GLY A 272 7.80 -14.60 15.27
C GLY A 272 7.96 -15.22 16.65
N LEU A 273 7.19 -14.75 17.63
CA LEU A 273 7.19 -15.34 18.96
C LEU A 273 6.68 -16.79 18.94
N ILE A 274 5.67 -17.11 18.12
CA ILE A 274 5.20 -18.50 17.96
C ILE A 274 6.35 -19.37 17.46
N MET A 275 7.05 -18.97 16.42
CA MET A 275 8.19 -19.73 15.88
C MET A 275 9.29 -19.89 16.91
N LEU A 276 9.69 -18.81 17.57
CA LEU A 276 10.73 -18.83 18.59
C LEU A 276 10.36 -19.80 19.73
N LEU A 277 9.18 -19.68 20.32
CA LEU A 277 8.78 -20.48 21.47
C LEU A 277 8.64 -21.96 21.12
N VAL A 278 8.13 -22.29 19.95
CA VAL A 278 8.07 -23.70 19.50
C VAL A 278 9.46 -24.29 19.34
N SER A 279 10.39 -23.59 18.66
CA SER A 279 11.75 -24.09 18.45
C SER A 279 12.60 -24.05 19.73
N TYR A 280 12.40 -23.07 20.62
CA TYR A 280 13.20 -22.81 21.80
C TYR A 280 13.29 -24.04 22.72
N TRP A 281 12.15 -24.60 23.06
CA TRP A 281 12.06 -25.78 23.94
C TRP A 281 12.50 -27.08 23.25
N MET A 282 12.24 -27.21 21.96
CA MET A 282 12.63 -28.40 21.21
C MET A 282 14.13 -28.49 20.98
N VAL A 283 14.79 -27.38 20.65
CA VAL A 283 16.24 -27.31 20.45
C VAL A 283 16.99 -27.53 21.77
N GLY A 284 16.36 -27.18 22.90
CA GLY A 284 16.95 -27.29 24.22
C GLY A 284 17.85 -26.07 24.54
N PHE A 285 17.41 -24.88 24.17
CA PHE A 285 18.01 -23.63 24.62
C PHE A 285 17.86 -23.47 26.14
N SER A 286 18.40 -22.39 26.69
CA SER A 286 18.37 -22.17 28.14
C SER A 286 16.95 -22.20 28.72
N SER A 287 16.76 -22.96 29.82
CA SER A 287 15.46 -23.08 30.51
C SER A 287 15.16 -21.92 31.49
N SER A 288 16.10 -20.99 31.71
CA SER A 288 15.90 -19.84 32.59
C SER A 288 14.85 -18.89 32.02
N ILE A 289 13.86 -18.50 32.82
CA ILE A 289 12.80 -17.55 32.41
C ILE A 289 13.41 -16.22 31.94
N THR A 290 14.46 -15.76 32.56
CA THR A 290 15.15 -14.50 32.19
C THR A 290 15.67 -14.58 30.76
N GLN A 291 16.32 -15.69 30.39
CA GLN A 291 16.85 -15.90 29.03
C GLN A 291 15.74 -16.07 27.99
N VAL A 292 14.64 -16.72 28.35
CA VAL A 292 13.45 -16.80 27.48
C VAL A 292 12.89 -15.41 27.20
N LEU A 293 12.76 -14.56 28.22
CA LEU A 293 12.28 -13.19 28.06
C LEU A 293 13.24 -12.33 27.22
N TYR A 294 14.55 -12.45 27.42
CA TYR A 294 15.53 -11.79 26.56
C TYR A 294 15.50 -12.33 25.13
N ALA A 295 15.33 -13.63 24.93
CA ALA A 295 15.18 -14.20 23.59
C ALA A 295 13.93 -13.65 22.88
N CYS A 296 12.80 -13.53 23.59
CA CYS A 296 11.60 -12.88 23.06
C CYS A 296 11.82 -11.40 22.69
N LEU A 297 12.55 -10.66 23.52
CA LEU A 297 12.92 -9.27 23.25
C LEU A 297 13.82 -9.13 22.01
N ILE A 298 14.83 -10.00 21.90
CA ILE A 298 15.75 -10.01 20.75
C ILE A 298 14.98 -10.35 19.47
N ALA A 299 14.13 -11.38 19.49
CA ALA A 299 13.30 -11.75 18.35
C ALA A 299 12.38 -10.59 17.93
N PHE A 300 11.74 -9.92 18.89
CA PHE A 300 10.94 -8.72 18.65
C PHE A 300 11.76 -7.62 17.95
N LEU A 301 12.96 -7.31 18.42
CA LEU A 301 13.81 -6.28 17.83
C LEU A 301 14.28 -6.66 16.42
N ILE A 302 14.61 -7.93 16.17
CA ILE A 302 14.95 -8.41 14.83
C ILE A 302 13.77 -8.25 13.88
N GLU A 303 12.57 -8.67 14.29
CA GLU A 303 11.38 -8.53 13.46
C GLU A 303 10.99 -7.09 13.20
N GLN A 304 11.07 -6.23 14.22
CA GLN A 304 10.76 -4.82 14.02
C GLN A 304 11.81 -4.11 13.14
N SER A 305 13.09 -4.44 13.26
CA SER A 305 14.13 -3.93 12.35
C SER A 305 13.86 -4.37 10.91
N SER A 306 13.47 -5.63 10.73
CA SER A 306 13.13 -6.21 9.44
C SER A 306 11.86 -5.60 8.87
N SER A 307 10.83 -5.41 9.70
CA SER A 307 9.58 -4.75 9.34
C SER A 307 9.82 -3.32 8.87
N ALA A 308 10.57 -2.54 9.64
CA ALA A 308 10.91 -1.16 9.31
C ALA A 308 11.69 -1.07 7.98
N CYS A 309 12.65 -1.99 7.77
CA CYS A 309 13.40 -2.08 6.51
C CYS A 309 12.48 -2.45 5.32
N GLY A 310 11.60 -3.43 5.48
CA GLY A 310 10.63 -3.82 4.46
C GLY A 310 9.69 -2.68 4.08
N ILE A 311 9.19 -1.92 5.05
CA ILE A 311 8.36 -0.72 4.82
C ILE A 311 9.19 0.34 4.09
N MET A 312 10.42 0.60 4.52
CA MET A 312 11.33 1.55 3.86
C MET A 312 11.52 1.20 2.38
N ILE A 313 11.89 -0.05 2.07
CA ILE A 313 12.09 -0.51 0.69
C ILE A 313 10.80 -0.37 -0.12
N SER A 314 9.63 -0.76 0.44
CA SER A 314 8.34 -0.62 -0.23
C SER A 314 7.99 0.82 -0.57
N CYS A 315 8.25 1.75 0.34
CA CYS A 315 7.94 3.18 0.16
C CYS A 315 8.83 3.86 -0.88
N ILE A 316 10.11 3.47 -0.95
CA ILE A 316 11.10 4.07 -1.86
C ILE A 316 11.02 3.47 -3.26
N SER A 317 10.77 2.16 -3.35
CA SER A 317 10.78 1.44 -4.62
C SER A 317 9.61 1.82 -5.52
N PRO A 318 9.83 2.11 -6.80
CA PRO A 318 8.76 2.52 -7.72
C PRO A 318 7.76 1.40 -8.01
N SER A 319 8.18 0.13 -7.93
CA SER A 319 7.33 -1.04 -8.20
C SER A 319 7.72 -2.24 -7.34
N LEU A 320 6.78 -3.19 -7.17
CA LEU A 320 7.02 -4.44 -6.44
C LEU A 320 8.18 -5.28 -7.02
N PRO A 321 8.31 -5.49 -8.34
CA PRO A 321 9.45 -6.25 -8.89
C PRO A 321 10.80 -5.63 -8.54
N ILE A 322 10.92 -4.29 -8.57
CA ILE A 322 12.16 -3.59 -8.20
C ILE A 322 12.44 -3.75 -6.70
N ALA A 323 11.41 -3.63 -5.84
CA ALA A 323 11.56 -3.85 -4.41
C ALA A 323 12.09 -5.26 -4.10
N MET A 324 11.51 -6.29 -4.73
CA MET A 324 11.92 -7.68 -4.56
C MET A 324 13.34 -7.95 -5.05
N SER A 325 13.69 -7.45 -6.26
CA SER A 325 15.02 -7.63 -6.85
C SER A 325 16.12 -6.91 -6.06
N THR A 326 15.79 -5.85 -5.34
CA THR A 326 16.73 -5.12 -4.48
C THR A 326 16.85 -5.78 -3.11
N ALA A 327 15.75 -6.21 -2.51
CA ALA A 327 15.74 -6.80 -1.16
C ALA A 327 16.53 -8.11 -1.09
N GLY A 328 16.38 -9.01 -2.06
CA GLY A 328 17.06 -10.31 -2.06
C GLY A 328 18.59 -10.21 -1.93
N PRO A 329 19.29 -9.59 -2.88
CA PRO A 329 20.74 -9.41 -2.80
C PRO A 329 21.21 -8.63 -1.57
N MET A 330 20.48 -7.58 -1.18
CA MET A 330 20.79 -6.80 0.01
C MET A 330 20.78 -7.67 1.28
N LEU A 331 19.70 -8.45 1.47
CA LEU A 331 19.58 -9.33 2.63
C LEU A 331 20.66 -10.43 2.63
N THR A 332 20.99 -10.96 1.46
CA THR A 332 22.06 -11.96 1.33
C THR A 332 23.41 -11.37 1.77
N LEU A 333 23.76 -10.17 1.32
CA LEU A 333 25.00 -9.51 1.75
C LEU A 333 25.02 -9.26 3.27
N LEU A 334 23.91 -8.78 3.84
CA LEU A 334 23.80 -8.54 5.27
C LEU A 334 23.85 -9.83 6.09
N SER A 335 23.24 -10.93 5.62
CA SER A 335 23.29 -12.23 6.30
C SER A 335 24.68 -12.86 6.24
N LEU A 336 25.39 -12.74 5.11
CA LEU A 336 26.77 -13.23 4.99
C LEU A 336 27.74 -12.55 5.97
N THR A 337 27.49 -11.27 6.27
CA THR A 337 28.27 -10.50 7.26
C THR A 337 27.69 -10.58 8.68
N GLY A 338 26.73 -11.49 8.91
CA GLY A 338 26.02 -11.67 10.19
C GLY A 338 26.81 -12.42 11.26
N GLY A 339 27.94 -13.00 10.94
CA GLY A 339 28.85 -13.60 11.93
C GLY A 339 28.89 -15.13 11.96
N LEU A 340 27.97 -15.85 11.32
CA LEU A 340 28.01 -17.31 11.22
C LEU A 340 28.75 -17.77 9.94
N TYR A 341 28.34 -17.24 8.77
CA TYR A 341 28.94 -17.65 7.49
C TYR A 341 30.38 -17.12 7.33
N ALA A 342 30.60 -15.88 7.72
CA ALA A 342 31.91 -15.27 7.76
C ALA A 342 32.17 -14.75 9.18
N ASN A 343 33.32 -15.09 9.76
CA ASN A 343 33.71 -14.58 11.05
C ASN A 343 33.92 -13.06 10.95
N VAL A 344 33.18 -12.30 11.75
CA VAL A 344 33.19 -10.84 11.72
C VAL A 344 34.53 -10.20 12.03
N GLY A 345 35.36 -10.88 12.84
CA GLY A 345 36.74 -10.46 13.17
C GLY A 345 37.76 -10.73 12.07
N ALA A 346 37.46 -11.61 11.11
CA ALA A 346 38.36 -12.01 10.02
C ALA A 346 37.97 -11.39 8.66
N LEU A 347 37.01 -10.51 8.62
CA LEU A 347 36.57 -9.86 7.37
C LEU A 347 37.64 -8.92 6.82
N PRO A 348 37.93 -8.95 5.50
CA PRO A 348 38.84 -8.02 4.85
C PRO A 348 38.44 -6.56 5.12
N SER A 349 39.40 -5.67 5.36
CA SER A 349 39.15 -4.28 5.77
C SER A 349 38.27 -3.47 4.80
N TYR A 350 38.33 -3.75 3.49
CA TYR A 350 37.55 -3.07 2.47
C TYR A 350 36.06 -3.45 2.47
N ILE A 351 35.65 -4.56 3.12
CA ILE A 351 34.25 -5.02 3.19
C ILE A 351 33.77 -5.08 4.65
N SER A 352 34.63 -4.99 5.63
CA SER A 352 34.30 -5.15 7.04
C SER A 352 33.31 -4.14 7.58
N TRP A 353 33.16 -2.97 6.93
CA TRP A 353 32.19 -1.94 7.32
C TRP A 353 30.74 -2.38 7.12
N ILE A 354 30.46 -3.34 6.20
CA ILE A 354 29.09 -3.83 5.92
C ILE A 354 28.48 -4.50 7.15
N GLN A 355 29.28 -5.18 7.97
CA GLN A 355 28.83 -5.84 9.20
C GLN A 355 28.12 -4.87 10.16
N TYR A 356 28.53 -3.59 10.19
CA TYR A 356 27.91 -2.58 11.05
C TYR A 356 26.54 -2.08 10.56
N LEU A 357 26.19 -2.36 9.32
CA LEU A 357 24.88 -2.10 8.75
C LEU A 357 23.92 -3.29 8.89
N SER A 358 24.41 -4.42 9.38
CA SER A 358 23.69 -5.68 9.44
C SER A 358 23.07 -5.92 10.80
N TRP A 359 21.74 -5.80 10.92
CA TRP A 359 21.03 -6.24 12.13
C TRP A 359 21.08 -7.76 12.34
N PHE A 360 21.43 -8.56 11.31
CA PHE A 360 21.72 -9.99 11.48
C PHE A 360 22.86 -10.21 12.47
N ARG A 361 23.93 -9.41 12.37
CA ARG A 361 25.07 -9.48 13.29
C ARG A 361 24.63 -9.20 14.73
N TYR A 362 23.99 -8.08 14.97
CA TYR A 362 23.58 -7.66 16.32
C TYR A 362 22.54 -8.62 16.91
N GLY A 363 21.60 -9.09 16.10
CA GLY A 363 20.61 -10.10 16.53
C GLY A 363 21.26 -11.43 16.86
N PHE A 364 22.22 -11.90 16.06
CA PHE A 364 22.92 -13.14 16.32
C PHE A 364 23.88 -13.03 17.52
N GLU A 365 24.62 -11.93 17.63
CA GLU A 365 25.50 -11.66 18.78
C GLU A 365 24.67 -11.63 20.09
N ALA A 366 23.55 -10.91 20.11
CA ALA A 366 22.64 -10.86 21.27
C ALA A 366 22.06 -12.24 21.62
N PHE A 367 21.61 -13.02 20.65
CA PHE A 367 21.13 -14.39 20.88
C PHE A 367 22.23 -15.31 21.42
N ALA A 368 23.44 -15.26 20.84
CA ALA A 368 24.60 -16.06 21.29
C ALA A 368 24.97 -15.69 22.71
N ILE A 369 25.08 -14.39 23.05
CA ILE A 369 25.37 -13.94 24.40
C ILE A 369 24.31 -14.42 25.38
N ASN A 370 23.01 -14.25 25.04
CA ASN A 370 21.89 -14.69 25.88
C ASN A 370 21.98 -16.20 26.16
N GLN A 371 22.21 -17.03 25.14
CA GLN A 371 22.29 -18.48 25.26
C GLN A 371 23.50 -18.90 26.12
N TRP A 372 24.68 -18.40 25.80
CA TRP A 372 25.91 -18.89 26.41
C TRP A 372 26.15 -18.32 27.83
N SER A 373 25.54 -17.21 28.21
CA SER A 373 25.62 -16.66 29.57
C SER A 373 24.91 -17.51 30.61
N SER A 374 23.88 -18.28 30.22
CA SER A 374 23.05 -19.05 31.15
C SER A 374 23.50 -20.47 31.42
N VAL A 375 24.45 -20.99 30.64
CA VAL A 375 24.86 -22.39 30.76
C VAL A 375 25.55 -22.69 32.10
N ASN A 376 26.09 -21.68 32.76
CA ASN A 376 26.67 -21.81 34.10
C ASN A 376 25.67 -22.09 35.21
N GLU A 377 24.39 -21.69 35.05
CA GLU A 377 23.33 -21.88 36.08
C GLU A 377 22.74 -23.31 36.07
N GLN A 378 23.03 -24.13 35.03
CA GLN A 378 22.45 -25.45 34.84
C GLN A 378 23.33 -26.59 35.33
N ASN A 379 24.07 -26.45 36.45
CA ASN A 379 24.72 -27.53 37.20
C ASN A 379 25.61 -28.51 36.38
N THR A 380 26.29 -28.06 35.37
CA THR A 380 27.28 -28.89 34.68
C THR A 380 28.69 -28.48 35.15
N THR A 381 29.33 -29.36 35.91
CA THR A 381 30.75 -29.24 36.32
C THR A 381 31.76 -29.09 35.16
N ILE A 382 31.28 -29.03 33.94
CA ILE A 382 32.07 -29.03 32.69
C ILE A 382 32.03 -27.64 32.00
N TRP A 383 31.16 -26.72 32.42
CA TRP A 383 31.01 -25.42 31.78
C TRP A 383 31.54 -24.31 32.68
N THR A 384 32.65 -23.67 32.27
CA THR A 384 33.31 -22.58 32.98
C THR A 384 33.14 -21.28 32.21
N ASP A 385 33.36 -20.11 32.86
CA ASP A 385 33.37 -18.80 32.19
C ASP A 385 34.39 -18.75 31.07
N GLU A 386 35.54 -19.40 31.25
CA GLU A 386 36.56 -19.56 30.24
C GLU A 386 36.05 -20.24 28.95
N LYS A 387 35.18 -21.22 29.09
CA LYS A 387 34.60 -21.96 27.96
C LYS A 387 33.54 -21.13 27.25
N ARG A 388 32.72 -20.36 27.97
CA ARG A 388 31.78 -19.36 27.42
C ARG A 388 32.53 -18.34 26.57
N ASP A 389 33.57 -17.73 27.14
CA ASP A 389 34.35 -16.70 26.46
C ASP A 389 35.10 -17.28 25.25
N SER A 390 35.49 -18.55 25.31
CA SER A 390 36.08 -19.27 24.19
C SER A 390 35.06 -19.45 23.04
N VAL A 391 33.81 -19.79 23.33
CA VAL A 391 32.74 -19.92 22.28
C VAL A 391 32.41 -18.57 21.66
N LEU A 392 32.24 -17.52 22.45
CA LEU A 392 31.98 -16.17 21.94
C LEU A 392 33.18 -15.62 21.15
N SER A 393 34.43 -15.86 21.60
CA SER A 393 35.60 -15.40 20.90
C SER A 393 35.81 -16.11 19.55
N GLN A 394 35.40 -17.38 19.42
CA GLN A 394 35.39 -18.07 18.12
C GLN A 394 34.52 -17.39 17.09
N LEU A 395 33.40 -16.76 17.53
CA LEU A 395 32.54 -15.98 16.70
C LEU A 395 32.97 -14.49 16.60
N SER A 396 34.05 -14.11 17.31
CA SER A 396 34.51 -12.72 17.49
C SER A 396 33.48 -11.82 18.17
N PHE A 397 32.62 -12.39 19.03
CA PHE A 397 31.62 -11.71 19.84
C PHE A 397 32.12 -11.42 21.23
N ARG A 398 31.54 -10.38 21.89
CA ARG A 398 31.92 -9.95 23.23
C ARG A 398 30.70 -9.88 24.13
N ALA A 399 30.76 -10.49 25.31
CA ALA A 399 29.65 -10.52 26.26
C ALA A 399 29.13 -9.11 26.67
N GLU A 400 30.03 -8.12 26.67
CA GLU A 400 29.71 -6.71 27.00
C GLU A 400 28.80 -6.04 25.95
N MET A 401 28.70 -6.59 24.74
CA MET A 401 27.94 -5.99 23.64
C MET A 401 26.46 -6.26 23.71
N PHE A 402 25.93 -7.05 24.64
CA PHE A 402 24.54 -7.41 24.74
C PHE A 402 23.58 -6.20 24.71
N TYR A 403 23.74 -5.25 25.62
CA TYR A 403 22.90 -4.05 25.64
C TYR A 403 23.17 -3.07 24.49
N PRO A 404 24.43 -2.80 24.09
CA PRO A 404 24.70 -2.06 22.87
C PRO A 404 24.02 -2.62 21.62
N ASP A 405 23.99 -3.94 21.43
CA ASP A 405 23.33 -4.58 20.27
C ASP A 405 21.83 -4.33 20.25
N LEU A 406 21.14 -4.44 21.39
CA LEU A 406 19.74 -4.12 21.51
C LEU A 406 19.44 -2.65 21.19
N PHE A 407 20.34 -1.75 21.64
CA PHE A 407 20.22 -0.32 21.36
C PHE A 407 20.42 -0.01 19.86
N ILE A 408 21.43 -0.63 19.24
CA ILE A 408 21.70 -0.45 17.80
C ILE A 408 20.54 -0.97 16.96
N MET A 409 19.95 -2.13 17.29
CA MET A 409 18.75 -2.63 16.60
C MET A 409 17.58 -1.66 16.75
N SER A 410 17.37 -1.07 17.94
CA SER A 410 16.36 -0.05 18.17
C SER A 410 16.61 1.21 17.33
N ALA A 411 17.86 1.61 17.16
CA ALA A 411 18.23 2.72 16.30
C ALA A 411 17.95 2.42 14.82
N PHE A 412 18.20 1.20 14.32
CA PHE A 412 17.82 0.80 12.96
C PHE A 412 16.31 0.93 12.73
N ILE A 413 15.49 0.51 13.67
CA ILE A 413 14.03 0.65 13.58
C ILE A 413 13.64 2.10 13.33
N LEU A 414 14.17 3.03 14.13
CA LEU A 414 13.86 4.46 14.01
C LEU A 414 14.36 5.05 12.67
N ILE A 415 15.58 4.70 12.26
CA ILE A 415 16.19 5.18 11.01
C ILE A 415 15.36 4.70 9.81
N PHE A 416 15.05 3.40 9.74
CA PHE A 416 14.31 2.84 8.62
C PHE A 416 12.88 3.37 8.53
N TYR A 417 12.19 3.53 9.66
CA TYR A 417 10.86 4.16 9.66
C TYR A 417 10.92 5.62 9.22
N THR A 418 11.94 6.37 9.62
CA THR A 418 12.08 7.78 9.21
C THR A 418 12.33 7.90 7.70
N ILE A 419 13.23 7.09 7.16
CA ILE A 419 13.53 7.07 5.72
C ILE A 419 12.32 6.58 4.94
N GLY A 420 11.61 5.55 5.42
CA GLY A 420 10.38 5.04 4.81
C GLY A 420 9.28 6.09 4.75
N TYR A 421 9.07 6.85 5.83
CA TYR A 421 8.13 7.97 5.83
C TYR A 421 8.48 9.04 4.79
N ALA A 422 9.75 9.46 4.73
CA ALA A 422 10.20 10.41 3.74
C ALA A 422 9.97 9.90 2.29
N GLY A 423 10.26 8.62 2.05
CA GLY A 423 10.02 7.96 0.77
C GLY A 423 8.53 7.97 0.38
N LEU A 424 7.63 7.60 1.31
CA LEU A 424 6.19 7.62 1.07
C LEU A 424 5.67 9.04 0.82
N ALA A 425 6.11 10.02 1.61
CA ALA A 425 5.70 11.42 1.45
C ALA A 425 6.09 11.97 0.08
N LEU A 426 7.32 11.69 -0.38
CA LEU A 426 7.80 12.06 -1.71
C LEU A 426 7.03 11.34 -2.83
N ARG A 427 6.70 10.07 -2.64
CA ARG A 427 5.95 9.28 -3.62
C ARG A 427 4.53 9.81 -3.80
N VAL A 428 3.81 10.04 -2.70
CA VAL A 428 2.43 10.54 -2.74
C VAL A 428 2.37 11.97 -3.28
N SER A 429 3.32 12.82 -2.96
CA SER A 429 3.38 14.20 -3.50
C SER A 429 3.65 14.27 -5.01
N LYS A 430 4.34 13.26 -5.58
CA LYS A 430 4.66 13.18 -7.03
C LYS A 430 3.57 12.46 -7.83
N ALA A 431 2.71 11.70 -7.21
CA ALA A 431 1.60 11.00 -7.85
C ALA A 431 0.47 11.99 -8.16
N ARG A 432 0.67 12.81 -9.21
CA ARG A 432 -0.35 13.72 -9.77
C ARG A 432 -0.98 13.12 -11.00
#